data_f75cd6fe47574369ec2ef0413b4625dd
#
_entry.id   f75cd6fe47574369ec2ef0413b4625dd
#
_cell.length_a   1.000
_cell.length_b   1.000
_cell.length_c   1.000
_cell.angle_alpha   90.00
_cell.angle_beta   90.00
_cell.angle_gamma   90.00
#
_symmetry.space_group_name_H-M   'P 1'
#
loop_
_entity.id
_entity.type
_entity.pdbx_description
1 polymer ?
#
loop_
_entity_poly.entity_id
_entity_poly.type
_entity_poly.pdbx_seq_one_letter_code
_entity_poly.pdbx_strand_id
1 'polypeptide(L)'
;MTSTASATTPTQPYIILAALALDETGELALREAARIAQQRPGSELHLVHVVLEEAPASSASELVSLEQRLAAAPAQIRNYVEQIWSETPSKVVAHLRAGQPSRSILQTAVDINADIVVVGTHRRAGIKRLMLGSVAEQVLEHAHCPVLIALPKNYSGKSPSDMIQPPCSDCLQLRKATNGESYWCERHSRSYQKPHVYEPSDRRPTSVMPGH
;
A
#
# COMPACT_ATOMS: atom_id res chain seq x y z
N MET A 1 35.93 -30.81 19.67
CA MET A 1 34.94 -29.75 19.91
C MET A 1 34.55 -29.16 18.56
N THR A 2 33.55 -29.74 17.95
CA THR A 2 33.05 -29.35 16.62
C THR A 2 31.94 -28.36 16.82
N SER A 3 32.23 -27.07 16.49
CA SER A 3 31.25 -26.00 16.51
C SER A 3 30.30 -26.19 15.32
N THR A 4 29.08 -26.62 15.56
CA THR A 4 27.99 -26.61 14.56
C THR A 4 27.54 -25.18 14.36
N ALA A 5 28.02 -24.55 13.30
CA ALA A 5 27.47 -23.29 12.80
C ALA A 5 26.01 -23.56 12.40
N SER A 6 25.08 -22.97 13.14
CA SER A 6 23.66 -22.96 12.81
C SER A 6 23.51 -22.18 11.50
N ALA A 7 23.24 -22.90 10.41
CA ALA A 7 22.91 -22.27 9.13
C ALA A 7 21.58 -21.57 9.28
N THR A 8 21.59 -20.24 9.41
CA THR A 8 20.41 -19.41 9.34
C THR A 8 19.86 -19.52 7.91
N THR A 9 18.75 -20.23 7.74
CA THR A 9 18.03 -20.27 6.46
C THR A 9 17.78 -18.81 6.03
N PRO A 10 18.17 -18.40 4.83
CA PRO A 10 17.90 -17.04 4.38
C PRO A 10 16.38 -16.85 4.35
N THR A 11 15.89 -15.99 5.23
CA THR A 11 14.48 -15.60 5.24
C THR A 11 14.22 -14.91 3.91
N GLN A 12 13.28 -15.43 3.11
CA GLN A 12 12.91 -14.80 1.85
C GLN A 12 12.45 -13.36 2.13
N PRO A 13 12.87 -12.38 1.30
CA PRO A 13 12.45 -11.01 1.47
C PRO A 13 10.93 -10.89 1.32
N TYR A 14 10.32 -9.99 2.09
CA TYR A 14 8.92 -9.62 1.87
C TYR A 14 8.84 -8.71 0.64
N ILE A 15 8.09 -9.14 -0.36
CA ILE A 15 8.02 -8.48 -1.68
C ILE A 15 6.78 -7.60 -1.76
N ILE A 16 6.98 -6.30 -1.95
CA ILE A 16 5.96 -5.29 -2.08
C ILE A 16 5.92 -4.83 -3.54
N LEU A 17 4.80 -4.99 -4.23
CA LEU A 17 4.62 -4.50 -5.58
C LEU A 17 3.75 -3.24 -5.58
N ALA A 18 4.26 -2.11 -6.06
CA ALA A 18 3.50 -0.88 -6.25
C ALA A 18 3.21 -0.64 -7.73
N ALA A 19 1.94 -0.45 -8.07
CA ALA A 19 1.52 -0.02 -9.41
C ALA A 19 1.75 1.48 -9.56
N LEU A 20 2.68 1.86 -10.42
CA LEU A 20 3.08 3.24 -10.64
C LEU A 20 2.39 3.81 -11.89
N ALA A 21 1.31 4.54 -11.68
CA ALA A 21 0.83 5.50 -12.66
C ALA A 21 1.72 6.76 -12.57
N LEU A 22 1.99 7.43 -13.70
CA LEU A 22 2.80 8.65 -13.72
C LEU A 22 1.94 9.87 -13.42
N ASP A 23 1.17 9.80 -12.34
CA ASP A 23 0.24 10.81 -11.84
C ASP A 23 0.15 10.77 -10.30
N GLU A 24 -0.73 11.59 -9.72
CA GLU A 24 -0.94 11.66 -8.26
C GLU A 24 -1.34 10.32 -7.63
N THR A 25 -1.98 9.43 -8.37
CA THR A 25 -2.39 8.12 -7.84
C THR A 25 -1.21 7.16 -7.72
N GLY A 26 -0.29 7.19 -8.69
CA GLY A 26 0.95 6.45 -8.62
C GLY A 26 1.85 6.93 -7.48
N GLU A 27 1.89 8.25 -7.24
CA GLU A 27 2.62 8.81 -6.09
C GLU A 27 2.06 8.30 -4.76
N LEU A 28 0.73 8.25 -4.60
CA LEU A 28 0.10 7.70 -3.40
C LEU A 28 0.46 6.23 -3.19
N ALA A 29 0.36 5.42 -4.24
CA ALA A 29 0.72 4.00 -4.18
C ALA A 29 2.19 3.82 -3.77
N LEU A 30 3.07 4.59 -4.37
CA LEU A 30 4.50 4.54 -4.11
C LEU A 30 4.84 4.94 -2.66
N ARG A 31 4.26 6.03 -2.15
CA ARG A 31 4.46 6.47 -0.76
C ARG A 31 3.97 5.43 0.26
N GLU A 32 2.80 4.83 0.04
CA GLU A 32 2.30 3.79 0.95
C GLU A 32 3.14 2.51 0.87
N ALA A 33 3.57 2.10 -0.31
CA ALA A 33 4.48 0.96 -0.48
C ALA A 33 5.84 1.19 0.21
N ALA A 34 6.42 2.39 0.06
CA ALA A 34 7.65 2.78 0.75
C ALA A 34 7.48 2.74 2.28
N ARG A 35 6.33 3.21 2.81
CA ARG A 35 6.02 3.15 4.24
C ARG A 35 5.93 1.73 4.77
N ILE A 36 5.33 0.80 4.00
CA ILE A 36 5.31 -0.63 4.36
C ILE A 36 6.72 -1.18 4.40
N ALA A 37 7.53 -0.85 3.39
CA ALA A 37 8.90 -1.32 3.28
C ALA A 37 9.79 -0.83 4.45
N GLN A 38 9.64 0.42 4.89
CA GLN A 38 10.34 0.95 6.06
C GLN A 38 10.03 0.18 7.36
N GLN A 39 8.80 -0.29 7.51
CA GLN A 39 8.36 -1.04 8.69
C GLN A 39 8.81 -2.51 8.65
N ARG A 40 9.39 -2.96 7.55
CA ARG A 40 9.84 -4.36 7.34
C ARG A 40 11.28 -4.40 6.81
N PRO A 41 12.28 -4.34 7.68
CA PRO A 41 13.68 -4.47 7.28
C PRO A 41 13.92 -5.75 6.48
N GLY A 42 14.67 -5.63 5.37
CA GLY A 42 14.91 -6.74 4.45
C GLY A 42 13.81 -6.97 3.41
N SER A 43 12.77 -6.14 3.36
CA SER A 43 11.79 -6.18 2.26
C SER A 43 12.37 -5.64 0.96
N GLU A 44 11.78 -6.04 -0.16
CA GLU A 44 12.06 -5.52 -1.49
C GLU A 44 10.87 -4.72 -2.00
N LEU A 45 11.12 -3.51 -2.51
CA LEU A 45 10.12 -2.69 -3.16
C LEU A 45 10.23 -2.84 -4.67
N HIS A 46 9.20 -3.40 -5.29
CA HIS A 46 9.06 -3.52 -6.73
C HIS A 46 8.05 -2.49 -7.24
N LEU A 47 8.37 -1.82 -8.32
CA LEU A 47 7.51 -0.86 -8.99
C LEU A 47 7.12 -1.43 -10.35
N VAL A 48 5.87 -1.39 -10.72
CA VAL A 48 5.45 -1.73 -12.08
C VAL A 48 4.79 -0.52 -12.75
N HIS A 49 5.39 -0.05 -13.83
CA HIS A 49 4.78 0.93 -14.72
C HIS A 49 4.36 0.24 -16.02
N VAL A 50 3.13 0.51 -16.46
CA VAL A 50 2.57 -0.09 -17.67
C VAL A 50 2.27 1.00 -18.68
N VAL A 51 2.95 0.96 -19.81
CA VAL A 51 2.64 1.78 -20.97
C VAL A 51 1.46 1.14 -21.68
N LEU A 52 0.36 1.89 -21.75
CA LEU A 52 -0.85 1.43 -22.45
C LEU A 52 -0.53 1.14 -23.91
N GLU A 53 -0.82 -0.06 -24.34
CA GLU A 53 -0.90 -0.40 -25.73
C GLU A 53 -2.33 -0.08 -26.19
N GLU A 54 -2.48 1.05 -26.87
CA GLU A 54 -3.74 1.37 -27.55
C GLU A 54 -3.96 0.30 -28.63
N ALA A 55 -5.22 0.01 -28.98
CA ALA A 55 -5.63 -1.07 -29.87
C ALA A 55 -4.65 -1.32 -31.03
N PRO A 56 -4.55 -2.54 -31.58
CA PRO A 56 -3.43 -2.96 -32.44
C PRO A 56 -3.05 -1.86 -33.41
N ALA A 57 -1.79 -1.42 -33.28
CA ALA A 57 -1.27 -0.27 -34.02
C ALA A 57 -1.63 -0.41 -35.51
N SER A 58 -2.56 0.41 -35.95
CA SER A 58 -3.02 0.40 -37.35
C SER A 58 -2.05 1.17 -38.24
N SER A 59 -1.07 1.87 -37.65
CA SER A 59 -0.10 2.68 -38.37
C SER A 59 1.31 2.60 -37.77
N ALA A 60 2.31 2.81 -38.61
CA ALA A 60 3.72 2.94 -38.17
C ALA A 60 3.90 4.12 -37.17
N SER A 61 3.08 5.15 -37.25
CA SER A 61 3.09 6.30 -36.34
C SER A 61 2.72 5.92 -34.89
N GLU A 62 1.76 5.01 -34.68
CA GLU A 62 1.37 4.50 -33.37
C GLU A 62 2.45 3.62 -32.73
N LEU A 63 3.14 2.81 -33.54
CA LEU A 63 4.29 2.03 -33.06
C LEU A 63 5.43 2.94 -32.59
N VAL A 64 5.77 3.98 -33.36
CA VAL A 64 6.78 4.97 -32.96
C VAL A 64 6.39 5.67 -31.65
N SER A 65 5.11 6.00 -31.48
CA SER A 65 4.60 6.58 -30.23
C SER A 65 4.75 5.64 -29.03
N LEU A 66 4.52 4.34 -29.19
CA LEU A 66 4.72 3.36 -28.12
C LEU A 66 6.20 3.22 -27.77
N GLU A 67 7.07 3.12 -28.76
CA GLU A 67 8.53 3.05 -28.56
C GLU A 67 9.05 4.29 -27.82
N GLN A 68 8.60 5.47 -28.20
CA GLN A 68 8.97 6.72 -27.54
C GLN A 68 8.53 6.76 -26.08
N ARG A 69 7.31 6.31 -25.78
CA ARG A 69 6.79 6.21 -24.41
C ARG A 69 7.58 5.20 -23.58
N LEU A 70 7.90 4.04 -24.16
CA LEU A 70 8.73 3.03 -23.49
C LEU A 70 10.16 3.55 -23.24
N ALA A 71 10.74 4.30 -24.18
CA ALA A 71 12.06 4.89 -24.03
C ALA A 71 12.09 5.99 -22.94
N ALA A 72 11.03 6.76 -22.78
CA ALA A 72 10.93 7.83 -21.79
C ALA A 72 10.61 7.33 -20.36
N ALA A 73 9.92 6.21 -20.23
CA ALA A 73 9.41 5.70 -18.96
C ALA A 73 10.52 5.46 -17.89
N PRO A 74 11.71 4.93 -18.19
CA PRO A 74 12.76 4.72 -17.19
C PRO A 74 13.20 6.01 -16.50
N ALA A 75 13.31 7.12 -17.23
CA ALA A 75 13.67 8.42 -16.66
C ALA A 75 12.56 8.97 -15.77
N GLN A 76 11.32 8.82 -16.17
CA GLN A 76 10.15 9.22 -15.39
C GLN A 76 10.05 8.42 -14.09
N ILE A 77 10.19 7.09 -14.15
CA ILE A 77 10.19 6.21 -12.97
C ILE A 77 11.32 6.63 -12.01
N ARG A 78 12.50 6.90 -12.53
CA ARG A 78 13.64 7.35 -11.71
C ARG A 78 13.31 8.63 -10.95
N ASN A 79 12.74 9.64 -11.61
CA ASN A 79 12.34 10.89 -10.97
C ASN A 79 11.35 10.66 -9.82
N TYR A 80 10.37 9.76 -10.00
CA TYR A 80 9.44 9.40 -8.94
C TYR A 80 10.14 8.72 -7.77
N VAL A 81 11.05 7.79 -8.03
CA VAL A 81 11.81 7.08 -7.00
C VAL A 81 12.70 8.05 -6.22
N GLU A 82 13.38 8.98 -6.91
CA GLU A 82 14.27 9.97 -6.29
C GLU A 82 13.53 10.90 -5.32
N GLN A 83 12.26 11.25 -5.59
CA GLN A 83 11.44 12.08 -4.70
C GLN A 83 11.16 11.43 -3.35
N ILE A 84 11.17 10.10 -3.28
CA ILE A 84 10.87 9.34 -2.06
C ILE A 84 12.07 8.51 -1.58
N TRP A 85 13.26 8.69 -2.21
CA TRP A 85 14.44 7.85 -1.95
C TRP A 85 14.83 7.79 -0.48
N SER A 86 14.70 8.89 0.27
CA SER A 86 14.97 8.93 1.71
C SER A 86 14.03 8.05 2.54
N GLU A 87 12.92 7.64 1.95
CA GLU A 87 11.86 6.83 2.57
C GLU A 87 11.87 5.38 2.06
N THR A 88 12.76 5.02 1.13
CA THR A 88 12.76 3.69 0.50
C THR A 88 13.69 2.69 1.19
N PRO A 89 13.40 1.39 1.06
CA PRO A 89 14.30 0.33 1.48
C PRO A 89 15.58 0.35 0.62
N SER A 90 16.57 -0.42 1.04
CA SER A 90 17.87 -0.53 0.36
C SER A 90 17.77 -1.08 -1.08
N LYS A 91 16.67 -1.75 -1.45
CA LYS A 91 16.48 -2.34 -2.77
C LYS A 91 15.12 -1.94 -3.37
N VAL A 92 15.19 -1.25 -4.51
CA VAL A 92 14.04 -0.91 -5.35
C VAL A 92 14.26 -1.48 -6.74
N VAL A 93 13.27 -2.21 -7.26
CA VAL A 93 13.30 -2.82 -8.59
C VAL A 93 12.16 -2.25 -9.43
N ALA A 94 12.47 -1.70 -10.59
CA ALA A 94 11.46 -1.17 -11.51
C ALA A 94 11.18 -2.15 -12.65
N HIS A 95 9.90 -2.44 -12.88
CA HIS A 95 9.39 -3.23 -13.99
C HIS A 95 8.67 -2.33 -14.97
N LEU A 96 9.09 -2.35 -16.23
CA LEU A 96 8.40 -1.67 -17.32
C LEU A 96 7.67 -2.72 -18.15
N ARG A 97 6.37 -2.53 -18.34
CA ARG A 97 5.51 -3.41 -19.13
C ARG A 97 4.77 -2.60 -20.19
N ALA A 98 4.37 -3.25 -21.26
CA ALA A 98 3.42 -2.72 -22.23
C ALA A 98 2.13 -3.54 -22.21
N GLY A 99 1.00 -2.92 -22.51
CA GLY A 99 -0.30 -3.60 -22.63
C GLY A 99 -1.36 -3.12 -21.66
N GLN A 100 -2.25 -4.02 -21.26
CA GLN A 100 -3.34 -3.71 -20.33
C GLN A 100 -2.84 -3.61 -18.89
N PRO A 101 -3.06 -2.49 -18.18
CA PRO A 101 -2.46 -2.25 -16.86
C PRO A 101 -2.81 -3.29 -15.80
N SER A 102 -4.09 -3.60 -15.61
CA SER A 102 -4.51 -4.58 -14.60
C SER A 102 -3.88 -5.96 -14.81
N ARG A 103 -3.90 -6.44 -16.06
CA ARG A 103 -3.30 -7.73 -16.42
C ARG A 103 -1.79 -7.73 -16.19
N SER A 104 -1.11 -6.67 -16.60
CA SER A 104 0.35 -6.56 -16.44
C SER A 104 0.76 -6.46 -14.97
N ILE A 105 -0.01 -5.74 -14.13
CA ILE A 105 0.21 -5.68 -12.67
C ILE A 105 0.03 -7.05 -12.05
N LEU A 106 -1.07 -7.73 -12.33
CA LEU A 106 -1.37 -9.07 -11.79
C LEU A 106 -0.31 -10.09 -12.21
N GLN A 107 0.08 -10.08 -13.50
CA GLN A 107 1.13 -10.98 -13.99
C GLN A 107 2.47 -10.68 -13.30
N THR A 108 2.84 -9.41 -13.14
CA THR A 108 4.08 -9.06 -12.44
C THR A 108 4.03 -9.52 -10.98
N ALA A 109 2.88 -9.38 -10.30
CA ALA A 109 2.72 -9.87 -8.92
C ALA A 109 2.99 -11.38 -8.80
N VAL A 110 2.50 -12.17 -9.75
CA VAL A 110 2.74 -13.61 -9.81
C VAL A 110 4.20 -13.91 -10.15
N ASP A 111 4.76 -13.24 -11.17
CA ASP A 111 6.14 -13.47 -11.64
C ASP A 111 7.18 -13.27 -10.52
N ILE A 112 6.94 -12.30 -9.63
CA ILE A 112 7.87 -11.98 -8.53
C ILE A 112 7.44 -12.60 -7.20
N ASN A 113 6.34 -13.34 -7.15
CA ASN A 113 5.74 -13.88 -5.92
C ASN A 113 5.50 -12.77 -4.88
N ALA A 114 4.80 -11.70 -5.27
CA ALA A 114 4.54 -10.56 -4.40
C ALA A 114 3.69 -10.94 -3.18
N ASP A 115 4.09 -10.46 -2.00
CA ASP A 115 3.35 -10.63 -0.75
C ASP A 115 2.20 -9.63 -0.62
N ILE A 116 2.30 -8.49 -1.29
CA ILE A 116 1.27 -7.45 -1.32
C ILE A 116 1.37 -6.62 -2.60
N VAL A 117 0.20 -6.26 -3.15
CA VAL A 117 0.10 -5.28 -4.24
C VAL A 117 -0.48 -3.98 -3.71
N VAL A 118 0.14 -2.86 -4.04
CA VAL A 118 -0.32 -1.51 -3.68
C VAL A 118 -0.72 -0.78 -4.95
N VAL A 119 -1.98 -0.33 -5.01
CA VAL A 119 -2.52 0.43 -6.14
C VAL A 119 -3.12 1.75 -5.66
N GLY A 120 -2.90 2.81 -6.39
CA GLY A 120 -3.54 4.09 -6.14
C GLY A 120 -4.92 4.18 -6.76
N THR A 121 -5.74 5.09 -6.25
CA THR A 121 -7.03 5.41 -6.86
C THR A 121 -7.34 6.89 -6.76
N HIS A 122 -8.03 7.41 -7.79
CA HIS A 122 -8.50 8.79 -7.80
C HIS A 122 -9.73 8.95 -6.91
N ARG A 123 -9.66 9.92 -6.02
CA ARG A 123 -10.84 10.43 -5.35
C ARG A 123 -11.34 11.65 -6.13
N ARG A 124 -12.28 11.46 -7.05
CA ARG A 124 -12.88 12.60 -7.76
C ARG A 124 -13.67 13.44 -6.78
N ALA A 125 -13.30 14.73 -6.68
CA ALA A 125 -14.03 15.69 -5.86
C ALA A 125 -15.50 15.76 -6.34
N GLY A 126 -16.45 15.72 -5.40
CA GLY A 126 -17.89 15.83 -5.71
C GLY A 126 -18.65 14.51 -5.90
N ILE A 127 -17.97 13.37 -5.96
CA ILE A 127 -18.63 12.07 -6.04
C ILE A 127 -18.76 11.48 -4.62
N LYS A 128 -20.02 11.27 -4.16
CA LYS A 128 -20.35 10.75 -2.82
C LYS A 128 -19.88 9.30 -2.59
N ARG A 129 -19.60 8.55 -3.65
CA ARG A 129 -19.11 7.16 -3.61
C ARG A 129 -17.63 7.12 -3.99
N LEU A 130 -16.86 6.32 -3.26
CA LEU A 130 -15.53 5.93 -3.70
C LEU A 130 -15.70 5.08 -4.97
N MET A 131 -15.38 5.66 -6.12
CA MET A 131 -15.26 4.88 -7.35
C MET A 131 -13.81 4.44 -7.46
N LEU A 132 -13.57 3.16 -7.27
CA LEU A 132 -12.28 2.57 -7.64
C LEU A 132 -12.11 2.76 -9.15
N GLY A 133 -10.92 3.19 -9.58
CA GLY A 133 -10.61 3.19 -11.01
C GLY A 133 -10.62 1.76 -11.54
N SER A 134 -10.94 1.58 -12.82
CA SER A 134 -11.06 0.26 -13.45
C SER A 134 -9.86 -0.66 -13.23
N VAL A 135 -8.65 -0.10 -13.17
CA VAL A 135 -7.42 -0.87 -12.91
C VAL A 135 -7.40 -1.36 -11.46
N ALA A 136 -7.69 -0.49 -10.49
CA ALA A 136 -7.70 -0.87 -9.07
C ALA A 136 -8.79 -1.90 -8.75
N GLU A 137 -9.97 -1.76 -9.38
CA GLU A 137 -11.08 -2.71 -9.26
C GLU A 137 -10.70 -4.10 -9.79
N GLN A 138 -10.14 -4.17 -11.01
CA GLN A 138 -9.71 -5.43 -11.59
C GLN A 138 -8.55 -6.08 -10.83
N VAL A 139 -7.61 -5.28 -10.30
CA VAL A 139 -6.54 -5.82 -9.47
C VAL A 139 -7.10 -6.38 -8.17
N LEU A 140 -8.03 -5.69 -7.51
CA LEU A 140 -8.66 -6.16 -6.29
C LEU A 140 -9.46 -7.46 -6.49
N GLU A 141 -10.14 -7.58 -7.64
CA GLU A 141 -10.96 -8.76 -7.96
C GLU A 141 -10.13 -10.01 -8.29
N HIS A 142 -8.96 -9.83 -8.94
CA HIS A 142 -8.20 -10.95 -9.52
C HIS A 142 -6.84 -11.20 -8.86
N ALA A 143 -6.45 -10.43 -7.84
CA ALA A 143 -5.18 -10.66 -7.16
C ALA A 143 -5.21 -11.94 -6.31
N HIS A 144 -4.07 -12.64 -6.28
CA HIS A 144 -3.85 -13.84 -5.46
C HIS A 144 -3.07 -13.55 -4.18
N CYS A 145 -2.82 -12.29 -3.87
CA CYS A 145 -2.21 -11.80 -2.64
C CYS A 145 -2.98 -10.58 -2.11
N PRO A 146 -2.75 -10.12 -0.88
CA PRO A 146 -3.35 -8.92 -0.33
C PRO A 146 -3.18 -7.71 -1.25
N VAL A 147 -4.23 -6.90 -1.36
CA VAL A 147 -4.23 -5.64 -2.14
C VAL A 147 -4.50 -4.47 -1.21
N LEU A 148 -3.63 -3.47 -1.25
CA LEU A 148 -3.81 -2.21 -0.55
C LEU A 148 -4.18 -1.11 -1.55
N ILE A 149 -5.34 -0.49 -1.32
CA ILE A 149 -5.78 0.67 -2.09
C ILE A 149 -5.28 1.93 -1.40
N ALA A 150 -4.31 2.61 -2.02
CA ALA A 150 -3.77 3.87 -1.50
C ALA A 150 -4.74 5.03 -1.76
N LEU A 151 -5.18 5.66 -0.69
CA LEU A 151 -6.10 6.79 -0.69
C LEU A 151 -5.51 7.95 0.08
N PRO A 152 -5.74 9.20 -0.35
CA PRO A 152 -5.34 10.35 0.43
C PRO A 152 -6.11 10.38 1.76
N LYS A 153 -5.37 10.45 2.87
CA LYS A 153 -5.95 10.58 4.19
C LYS A 153 -6.50 12.00 4.37
N ASN A 154 -7.81 12.14 4.49
CA ASN A 154 -8.44 13.42 4.77
C ASN A 154 -9.59 13.25 5.76
N TYR A 155 -9.37 13.66 7.01
CA TYR A 155 -10.39 13.74 8.05
C TYR A 155 -10.77 15.18 8.41
N SER A 156 -10.25 16.19 7.67
CA SER A 156 -10.48 17.60 7.97
C SER A 156 -11.84 18.08 7.44
N GLY A 157 -12.77 18.32 8.30
CA GLY A 157 -13.89 19.26 8.12
C GLY A 157 -15.13 18.77 7.39
N LYS A 158 -15.06 17.82 6.48
CA LYS A 158 -16.24 17.25 5.82
C LYS A 158 -16.17 15.74 5.82
N SER A 159 -17.19 15.11 6.34
CA SER A 159 -17.31 13.65 6.23
C SER A 159 -17.27 13.26 4.74
N PRO A 160 -16.43 12.29 4.36
CA PRO A 160 -16.39 11.79 2.98
C PRO A 160 -17.68 11.03 2.60
N SER A 161 -18.53 10.74 3.57
CA SER A 161 -19.84 10.11 3.35
C SER A 161 -20.81 10.52 4.45
N ASP A 162 -22.10 10.43 4.16
CA ASP A 162 -23.16 10.71 5.14
C ASP A 162 -23.17 9.68 6.30
N MET A 163 -22.39 8.59 6.16
CA MET A 163 -22.25 7.52 7.16
C MET A 163 -21.17 7.79 8.20
N ILE A 164 -20.24 8.73 7.95
CA ILE A 164 -19.09 8.98 8.81
C ILE A 164 -19.07 10.44 9.23
N GLN A 165 -19.14 10.69 10.52
CA GLN A 165 -19.00 12.03 11.07
C GLN A 165 -17.54 12.46 11.14
N PRO A 166 -17.24 13.78 11.04
CA PRO A 166 -15.88 14.27 11.24
C PRO A 166 -15.40 13.93 12.65
N PRO A 167 -14.08 13.77 12.84
CA PRO A 167 -13.53 13.46 14.16
C PRO A 167 -13.86 14.57 15.17
N CYS A 168 -14.27 14.18 16.36
CA CYS A 168 -14.56 15.12 17.44
C CYS A 168 -13.27 15.79 17.91
N SER A 169 -13.25 17.14 17.94
CA SER A 169 -12.13 17.93 18.41
C SER A 169 -11.73 17.60 19.86
N ASP A 170 -12.70 17.45 20.73
CA ASP A 170 -12.48 17.18 22.15
C ASP A 170 -11.87 15.79 22.39
N CYS A 171 -12.31 14.77 21.61
CA CYS A 171 -11.70 13.45 21.65
C CYS A 171 -10.24 13.48 21.16
N LEU A 172 -9.97 14.24 20.09
CA LEU A 172 -8.60 14.39 19.57
C LEU A 172 -7.69 15.10 20.57
N GLN A 173 -8.17 16.16 21.22
CA GLN A 173 -7.43 16.89 22.26
C GLN A 173 -7.17 16.01 23.47
N LEU A 174 -8.19 15.32 23.98
CA LEU A 174 -8.07 14.42 25.12
C LEU A 174 -7.05 13.30 24.85
N ARG A 175 -7.14 12.65 23.68
CA ARG A 175 -6.18 11.60 23.30
C ARG A 175 -4.76 12.11 23.26
N LYS A 176 -4.56 13.33 22.72
CA LYS A 176 -3.24 13.96 22.69
C LYS A 176 -2.76 14.33 24.08
N ALA A 177 -3.63 14.90 24.93
CA ALA A 177 -3.30 15.32 26.30
C ALA A 177 -2.96 14.14 27.22
N THR A 178 -3.60 12.99 27.00
CA THR A 178 -3.38 11.76 27.80
C THR A 178 -2.41 10.78 27.17
N ASN A 179 -1.72 11.16 26.09
CA ASN A 179 -0.83 10.27 25.33
C ASN A 179 -1.47 8.92 24.95
N GLY A 180 -2.78 8.93 24.65
CA GLY A 180 -3.52 7.74 24.23
C GLY A 180 -4.16 6.92 25.36
N GLU A 181 -4.03 7.31 26.62
CA GLU A 181 -4.69 6.63 27.75
C GLU A 181 -6.22 6.81 27.72
N SER A 182 -6.69 7.95 27.21
CA SER A 182 -8.11 8.24 27.06
C SER A 182 -8.46 8.57 25.62
N TYR A 183 -9.47 7.87 25.07
CA TYR A 183 -9.86 8.00 23.66
C TYR A 183 -11.08 8.88 23.46
N TRP A 184 -11.98 8.97 24.44
CA TRP A 184 -13.31 9.58 24.29
C TRP A 184 -13.53 10.69 25.29
N CYS A 185 -13.98 11.86 24.83
CA CYS A 185 -14.42 12.94 25.69
C CYS A 185 -15.69 12.54 26.49
N GLU A 186 -16.07 13.32 27.47
CA GLU A 186 -17.20 13.01 28.35
C GLU A 186 -18.49 12.71 27.56
N ARG A 187 -18.78 13.49 26.51
CA ARG A 187 -19.95 13.27 25.65
C ARG A 187 -19.90 11.91 24.94
N HIS A 188 -18.75 11.54 24.39
CA HIS A 188 -18.59 10.30 23.62
C HIS A 188 -18.33 9.08 24.49
N SER A 189 -17.83 9.25 25.71
CA SER A 189 -17.65 8.15 26.66
C SER A 189 -18.99 7.51 27.09
N ARG A 190 -20.11 8.24 26.96
CA ARG A 190 -21.44 7.72 27.22
C ARG A 190 -21.96 6.82 26.08
N SER A 191 -21.49 7.02 24.87
CA SER A 191 -21.95 6.31 23.67
C SER A 191 -21.00 5.20 23.22
N TYR A 192 -19.75 5.24 23.65
CA TYR A 192 -18.74 4.26 23.28
C TYR A 192 -18.23 3.50 24.51
N GLN A 193 -18.11 2.19 24.37
CA GLN A 193 -17.50 1.37 25.41
C GLN A 193 -16.02 1.74 25.56
N LYS A 194 -15.50 1.60 26.80
CA LYS A 194 -14.10 1.83 27.09
C LYS A 194 -13.25 0.88 26.21
N PRO A 195 -12.27 1.40 25.44
CA PRO A 195 -11.42 0.52 24.66
C PRO A 195 -10.58 -0.38 25.57
N HIS A 196 -10.40 -1.63 25.18
CA HIS A 196 -9.50 -2.57 25.82
C HIS A 196 -8.17 -2.52 25.10
N VAL A 197 -7.08 -2.42 25.86
CA VAL A 197 -5.72 -2.51 25.36
C VAL A 197 -5.20 -3.90 25.71
N TYR A 198 -4.77 -4.65 24.71
CA TYR A 198 -4.15 -5.97 24.88
C TYR A 198 -2.66 -5.83 24.67
N GLU A 199 -1.88 -6.04 25.72
CA GLU A 199 -0.42 -6.05 25.63
C GLU A 199 0.09 -7.50 25.49
N PRO A 200 1.25 -7.71 24.82
CA PRO A 200 1.82 -9.06 24.67
C PRO A 200 2.11 -9.76 26.02
N SER A 201 2.33 -9.00 27.09
CA SER A 201 2.53 -9.47 28.47
C SER A 201 1.27 -10.07 29.10
N ASP A 202 0.08 -9.76 28.57
CA ASP A 202 -1.21 -10.28 29.09
C ASP A 202 -1.48 -11.73 28.70
N ARG A 203 -0.60 -12.34 27.92
CA ARG A 203 -0.64 -13.80 27.68
C ARG A 203 -0.23 -14.50 28.98
N ARG A 204 -1.21 -14.77 29.85
CA ARG A 204 -1.00 -15.69 30.98
C ARG A 204 -0.52 -17.03 30.42
N PRO A 205 0.57 -17.61 30.93
CA PRO A 205 0.90 -18.98 30.58
C PRO A 205 -0.31 -19.84 30.94
N THR A 206 -0.86 -20.53 29.96
CA THR A 206 -1.87 -21.55 30.19
C THR A 206 -1.28 -22.50 31.23
N SER A 207 -1.82 -22.48 32.45
CA SER A 207 -1.45 -23.43 33.49
C SER A 207 -1.70 -24.83 32.94
N VAL A 208 -0.63 -25.57 32.71
CA VAL A 208 -0.67 -27.00 32.48
C VAL A 208 -1.33 -27.59 33.70
N MET A 209 -2.53 -28.10 33.58
CA MET A 209 -3.18 -28.86 34.64
C MET A 209 -2.32 -30.09 34.91
N PRO A 210 -1.91 -30.36 36.12
CA PRO A 210 -1.28 -31.64 36.42
C PRO A 210 -2.32 -32.74 36.24
N GLY A 211 -2.02 -33.66 35.31
CA GLY A 211 -2.86 -34.85 35.12
C GLY A 211 -2.89 -35.71 36.38
N HIS A 212 -4.09 -36.13 36.71
CA HIS A 212 -4.34 -37.26 37.64
C HIS A 212 -4.38 -38.54 36.86
#